data_1ac387750eec3c3eb3bf3627fae9ce4a
#
_entry.id   1ac387750eec3c3eb3bf3627fae9ce4a
#
_cell.length_a   1.000
_cell.length_b   1.000
_cell.length_c   1.000
_cell.angle_alpha   90.00
_cell.angle_beta   90.00
_cell.angle_gamma   90.00
#
_symmetry.space_group_name_H-M   'P 1'
#
loop_
_entity.id
_entity.type
_entity.pdbx_description
1 polymer ?
#
loop_
_entity_poly.entity_id
_entity_poly.type
_entity_poly.pdbx_seq_one_letter_code
_entity_poly.pdbx_strand_id
1 'polypeptide(L)'
;ETQSTNCGNNITYLLEREKIPCRSIILCQDATMQRRMEMGLRKYRPQGMEIINYAAYQAEVVAQGSQLIYREAIPGMWAVDRYVNLLMGGKKIPRLTDNDAGCGPNGKNYIAHDDIPPEVQAAFERLQAVYGTQTRAANPLYASK
;
A
#
# COMPACT_ATOMS: atom_id res chain seq x y z
N GLU A 1 19.19 0.66 4.17
CA GLU A 1 18.36 0.96 5.33
C GLU A 1 17.81 -0.33 5.93
N THR A 2 18.00 -0.56 7.21
CA THR A 2 17.68 -1.84 7.89
C THR A 2 16.86 -1.65 9.19
N GLN A 3 16.44 -0.43 9.51
CA GLN A 3 15.77 -0.10 10.77
C GLN A 3 14.27 0.18 10.62
N SER A 4 13.80 0.27 9.38
CA SER A 4 12.39 0.50 9.11
C SER A 4 11.54 -0.72 9.50
N THR A 5 10.41 -0.45 10.11
CA THR A 5 9.43 -1.47 10.52
C THR A 5 8.10 -1.33 9.78
N ASN A 6 7.96 -0.31 8.95
CA ASN A 6 6.75 -0.03 8.18
C ASN A 6 7.06 0.73 6.88
N CYS A 7 6.10 0.76 5.98
CA CYS A 7 6.25 1.40 4.65
C CYS A 7 6.60 2.90 4.72
N GLY A 8 6.09 3.62 5.71
CA GLY A 8 6.40 5.05 5.88
C GLY A 8 7.86 5.24 6.26
N ASN A 9 8.34 4.47 7.24
CA ASN A 9 9.73 4.54 7.68
C ASN A 9 10.69 4.09 6.59
N ASN A 10 10.32 3.13 5.73
CA ASN A 10 11.14 2.78 4.56
C ASN A 10 11.46 4.00 3.69
N ILE A 11 10.47 4.85 3.48
CA ILE A 11 10.63 6.07 2.66
C ILE A 11 11.41 7.14 3.41
N THR A 12 10.99 7.49 4.62
CA THR A 12 11.59 8.59 5.36
C THR A 12 13.04 8.29 5.73
N TYR A 13 13.34 7.09 6.20
CA TYR A 13 14.70 6.70 6.57
C TYR A 13 15.62 6.61 5.35
N LEU A 14 15.11 6.14 4.20
CA LEU A 14 15.88 6.17 2.96
C LEU A 14 16.25 7.61 2.58
N LEU A 15 15.27 8.50 2.53
CA LEU A 15 15.49 9.87 2.09
C LEU A 15 16.31 10.70 3.10
N GLU A 16 16.13 10.47 4.40
CA GLU A 16 16.88 11.17 5.45
C GLU A 16 18.32 10.70 5.61
N ARG A 17 18.53 9.37 5.53
CA ARG A 17 19.84 8.79 5.80
C ARG A 17 20.76 8.82 4.61
N GLU A 18 20.25 8.50 3.46
CA GLU A 18 21.11 8.29 2.31
C GLU A 18 21.54 9.61 1.66
N LYS A 19 20.87 10.76 1.93
CA LYS A 19 21.19 12.06 1.31
C LYS A 19 21.66 11.94 -0.14
N ILE A 20 21.10 10.91 -0.83
CA ILE A 20 21.58 10.49 -2.14
C ILE A 20 21.24 11.61 -3.11
N PRO A 21 22.19 12.21 -3.78
CA PRO A 21 21.94 13.20 -4.81
C PRO A 21 21.46 12.52 -6.10
N CYS A 22 20.36 11.74 -6.00
CA CYS A 22 19.78 11.08 -7.16
C CYS A 22 18.69 11.95 -7.78
N ARG A 23 18.66 11.98 -9.11
CA ARG A 23 17.61 12.68 -9.88
C ARG A 23 16.38 11.82 -10.10
N SER A 24 16.51 10.52 -9.97
CA SER A 24 15.43 9.56 -10.15
C SER A 24 15.54 8.40 -9.17
N ILE A 25 14.40 7.82 -8.82
CA ILE A 25 14.30 6.63 -7.97
C ILE A 25 13.37 5.61 -8.63
N ILE A 26 13.80 4.36 -8.70
CA ILE A 26 12.95 3.26 -9.13
C ILE A 26 12.27 2.69 -7.89
N LEU A 27 10.94 2.78 -7.88
CA LEU A 27 10.11 2.18 -6.85
C LEU A 27 9.64 0.81 -7.32
N CYS A 28 10.24 -0.24 -6.77
CA CYS A 28 9.90 -1.62 -7.07
C CYS A 28 9.08 -2.22 -5.92
N GLN A 29 7.85 -2.60 -6.20
CA GLN A 29 6.92 -3.14 -5.20
C GLN A 29 5.92 -4.08 -5.88
N ASP A 30 5.14 -4.86 -5.09
CA ASP A 30 3.97 -5.52 -5.65
C ASP A 30 2.91 -4.49 -6.10
N ALA A 31 2.11 -4.85 -7.11
CA ALA A 31 1.16 -3.92 -7.72
C ALA A 31 0.18 -3.30 -6.70
N THR A 32 -0.19 -4.03 -5.66
CA THR A 32 -1.18 -3.59 -4.65
C THR A 32 -0.63 -2.54 -3.69
N MET A 33 0.68 -2.53 -3.49
CA MET A 33 1.35 -1.56 -2.62
C MET A 33 2.00 -0.40 -3.39
N GLN A 34 2.14 -0.55 -4.71
CA GLN A 34 2.87 0.38 -5.57
C GLN A 34 2.36 1.82 -5.42
N ARG A 35 1.05 2.03 -5.57
CA ARG A 35 0.44 3.37 -5.48
C ARG A 35 0.64 4.02 -4.11
N ARG A 36 0.46 3.26 -3.04
CA ARG A 36 0.68 3.76 -1.70
C ARG A 36 2.12 4.22 -1.45
N MET A 37 3.08 3.43 -1.90
CA MET A 37 4.49 3.75 -1.75
C MET A 37 4.87 4.96 -2.61
N GLU A 38 4.32 5.06 -3.82
CA GLU A 38 4.49 6.23 -4.68
C GLU A 38 3.98 7.51 -4.00
N MET A 39 2.77 7.49 -3.43
CA MET A 39 2.21 8.66 -2.73
C MET A 39 3.04 9.04 -1.50
N GLY A 40 3.61 8.07 -0.80
CA GLY A 40 4.58 8.32 0.27
C GLY A 40 5.84 9.00 -0.26
N LEU A 41 6.43 8.49 -1.33
CA LEU A 41 7.60 9.12 -1.96
C LEU A 41 7.28 10.53 -2.49
N ARG A 42 6.14 10.74 -3.14
CA ARG A 42 5.72 12.06 -3.63
C ARG A 42 5.65 13.10 -2.53
N LYS A 43 5.27 12.69 -1.32
CA LYS A 43 5.18 13.58 -0.16
C LYS A 43 6.56 14.04 0.33
N TYR A 44 7.52 13.13 0.42
CA TYR A 44 8.79 13.37 1.11
C TYR A 44 9.99 13.59 0.18
N ARG A 45 9.83 13.27 -1.12
CA ARG A 45 10.93 13.40 -2.08
C ARG A 45 11.40 14.86 -2.24
N PRO A 46 12.69 15.09 -2.51
CA PRO A 46 13.17 16.39 -2.96
C PRO A 46 12.47 16.86 -4.23
N GLN A 47 12.31 18.18 -4.36
CA GLN A 47 11.75 18.77 -5.57
C GLN A 47 12.59 18.38 -6.81
N GLY A 48 11.92 17.99 -7.89
CA GLY A 48 12.58 17.59 -9.14
C GLY A 48 13.05 16.14 -9.20
N MET A 49 12.94 15.37 -8.11
CA MET A 49 13.23 13.93 -8.17
C MET A 49 12.12 13.20 -8.94
N GLU A 50 12.50 12.43 -9.94
CA GLU A 50 11.59 11.56 -10.70
C GLU A 50 11.34 10.25 -9.95
N ILE A 51 10.09 9.75 -9.99
CA ILE A 51 9.72 8.43 -9.48
C ILE A 51 9.37 7.55 -10.65
N ILE A 52 10.12 6.48 -10.86
CA ILE A 52 9.88 5.45 -11.87
C ILE A 52 9.20 4.27 -11.18
N ASN A 53 7.94 4.03 -11.49
CA ASN A 53 7.19 2.94 -10.90
C ASN A 53 7.44 1.62 -11.64
N TYR A 54 7.74 0.56 -10.88
CA TYR A 54 7.91 -0.78 -11.41
C TYR A 54 7.22 -1.79 -10.50
N ALA A 55 6.01 -2.25 -10.90
CA ALA A 55 5.33 -3.32 -10.20
C ALA A 55 6.04 -4.65 -10.51
N ALA A 56 6.66 -5.27 -9.50
CA ALA A 56 7.44 -6.50 -9.67
C ALA A 56 6.57 -7.68 -10.10
N TYR A 57 5.35 -7.74 -9.61
CA TYR A 57 4.33 -8.71 -10.00
C TYR A 57 2.93 -8.17 -9.66
N GLN A 58 1.92 -8.78 -10.28
CA GLN A 58 0.51 -8.57 -9.95
C GLN A 58 -0.12 -9.90 -9.58
N ALA A 59 -0.56 -10.02 -8.33
CA ALA A 59 -1.25 -11.22 -7.89
C ALA A 59 -2.66 -11.25 -8.49
N GLU A 60 -2.98 -12.31 -9.23
CA GLU A 60 -4.30 -12.55 -9.77
C GLU A 60 -4.98 -13.66 -8.96
N VAL A 61 -6.15 -13.35 -8.39
CA VAL A 61 -6.94 -14.28 -7.61
C VAL A 61 -8.08 -14.80 -8.47
N VAL A 62 -8.25 -16.10 -8.52
CA VAL A 62 -9.29 -16.79 -9.26
C VAL A 62 -10.09 -17.74 -8.37
N ALA A 63 -11.33 -18.01 -8.75
CA ALA A 63 -12.15 -19.03 -8.07
C ALA A 63 -11.86 -20.42 -8.63
N GLN A 64 -11.61 -21.38 -7.74
CA GLN A 64 -11.51 -22.80 -8.06
C GLN A 64 -12.48 -23.57 -7.15
N GLY A 65 -13.62 -23.94 -7.69
CA GLY A 65 -14.74 -24.47 -6.87
C GLY A 65 -15.20 -23.42 -5.85
N SER A 66 -15.20 -23.78 -4.58
CA SER A 66 -15.55 -22.87 -3.47
C SER A 66 -14.37 -22.09 -2.87
N GLN A 67 -13.18 -22.24 -3.42
CA GLN A 67 -11.96 -21.63 -2.89
C GLN A 67 -11.45 -20.52 -3.80
N LEU A 68 -10.81 -19.51 -3.22
CA LEU A 68 -10.03 -18.53 -3.92
C LEU A 68 -8.55 -18.94 -3.89
N ILE A 69 -7.94 -18.95 -5.06
CA ILE A 69 -6.52 -19.29 -5.22
C ILE A 69 -5.81 -18.23 -6.07
N TYR A 70 -4.50 -18.17 -6.01
CA TYR A 70 -3.73 -17.42 -7.00
C TYR A 70 -3.70 -18.18 -8.33
N ARG A 71 -3.86 -17.47 -9.44
CA ARG A 71 -3.76 -18.06 -10.78
C ARG A 71 -2.40 -18.73 -10.98
N GLU A 72 -1.35 -18.08 -10.51
CA GLU A 72 0.02 -18.58 -10.57
C GLU A 72 0.63 -18.62 -9.17
N ALA A 73 1.47 -19.60 -8.91
CA ALA A 73 2.19 -19.70 -7.66
C ALA A 73 3.25 -18.58 -7.57
N ILE A 74 3.11 -17.71 -6.58
CA ILE A 74 4.08 -16.64 -6.30
C ILE A 74 4.91 -17.09 -5.10
N PRO A 75 6.23 -17.35 -5.25
CA PRO A 75 7.08 -17.77 -4.15
C PRO A 75 7.04 -16.79 -2.98
N GLY A 76 6.82 -17.28 -1.77
CA GLY A 76 6.76 -16.47 -0.55
C GLY A 76 5.48 -15.66 -0.37
N MET A 77 4.49 -15.82 -1.25
CA MET A 77 3.20 -15.14 -1.11
C MET A 77 2.39 -15.69 0.06
N TRP A 78 1.65 -14.80 0.70
CA TRP A 78 0.72 -15.18 1.77
C TRP A 78 -0.49 -15.93 1.22
N ALA A 79 -1.19 -16.67 2.09
CA ALA A 79 -2.50 -17.23 1.74
C ALA A 79 -3.46 -16.14 1.26
N VAL A 80 -4.37 -16.50 0.33
CA VAL A 80 -5.29 -15.54 -0.33
C VAL A 80 -6.10 -14.75 0.68
N ASP A 81 -6.65 -15.39 1.71
CA ASP A 81 -7.43 -14.71 2.76
C ASP A 81 -6.63 -13.62 3.47
N ARG A 82 -5.37 -13.91 3.78
CA ARG A 82 -4.47 -12.93 4.41
C ARG A 82 -4.15 -11.77 3.46
N TYR A 83 -3.97 -12.06 2.18
CA TYR A 83 -3.72 -11.06 1.16
C TYR A 83 -4.92 -10.13 0.98
N VAL A 84 -6.13 -10.70 0.84
CA VAL A 84 -7.38 -9.93 0.77
C VAL A 84 -7.57 -9.08 2.03
N ASN A 85 -7.39 -9.65 3.22
CA ASN A 85 -7.47 -8.90 4.48
C ASN A 85 -6.46 -7.75 4.56
N LEU A 86 -5.28 -7.91 3.96
CA LEU A 86 -4.29 -6.84 3.86
C LEU A 86 -4.76 -5.70 2.94
N LEU A 87 -5.35 -6.06 1.80
CA LEU A 87 -5.94 -5.09 0.86
C LEU A 87 -7.10 -4.34 1.48
N MET A 88 -7.98 -5.06 2.17
CA MET A 88 -9.16 -4.48 2.82
C MET A 88 -8.81 -3.55 3.98
N GLY A 89 -7.72 -3.76 4.67
CA GLY A 89 -6.97 -2.96 5.66
C GLY A 89 -7.70 -2.02 6.61
N GLY A 90 -9.05 -2.07 6.69
CA GLY A 90 -9.85 -1.16 7.53
C GLY A 90 -11.27 -0.95 7.00
N LYS A 91 -12.08 -0.20 7.73
CA LYS A 91 -13.51 0.05 7.44
C LYS A 91 -13.80 0.90 6.17
N LYS A 92 -12.78 1.36 5.45
CA LYS A 92 -12.87 2.15 4.19
C LYS A 92 -11.63 1.82 3.36
N ILE A 93 -11.41 2.36 2.18
CA ILE A 93 -10.09 2.31 1.52
C ILE A 93 -9.15 3.23 2.33
N PRO A 94 -8.73 2.86 3.54
CA PRO A 94 -8.30 3.85 4.51
C PRO A 94 -6.84 4.25 4.31
N ARG A 95 -6.14 3.53 3.44
CA ARG A 95 -4.72 3.78 3.26
C ARG A 95 -4.39 4.78 2.17
N LEU A 96 -5.34 5.04 1.27
CA LEU A 96 -5.19 6.02 0.19
C LEU A 96 -6.14 7.21 0.34
N THR A 97 -7.22 7.08 1.13
CA THR A 97 -8.21 8.15 1.27
C THR A 97 -7.66 9.38 1.98
N ASP A 98 -8.17 10.52 1.57
CA ASP A 98 -7.87 11.83 2.12
C ASP A 98 -9.00 12.31 3.05
N ASN A 99 -9.28 11.54 4.08
CA ASN A 99 -10.25 11.87 5.13
C ASN A 99 -9.70 11.48 6.51
N ASP A 100 -10.38 11.83 7.58
CA ASP A 100 -9.95 11.65 8.98
C ASP A 100 -9.43 10.24 9.31
N ALA A 101 -9.92 9.21 8.64
CA ALA A 101 -9.50 7.82 8.84
C ALA A 101 -8.38 7.38 7.90
N GLY A 102 -8.08 8.17 6.85
CA GLY A 102 -7.12 7.86 5.80
C GLY A 102 -5.69 8.27 6.11
N CYS A 103 -4.81 8.02 5.15
CA CYS A 103 -3.39 8.37 5.25
C CYS A 103 -3.03 9.65 4.46
N GLY A 104 -3.97 10.20 3.70
CA GLY A 104 -3.80 11.43 2.93
C GLY A 104 -3.68 12.70 3.79
N PRO A 105 -3.52 13.88 3.15
CA PRO A 105 -3.27 15.16 3.83
C PRO A 105 -4.34 15.56 4.86
N ASN A 106 -5.61 15.29 4.58
CA ASN A 106 -6.72 15.60 5.49
C ASN A 106 -6.99 14.51 6.54
N GLY A 107 -6.17 13.45 6.55
CA GLY A 107 -6.21 12.38 7.55
C GLY A 107 -4.94 12.37 8.40
N LYS A 108 -4.29 11.19 8.46
CA LYS A 108 -3.05 11.00 9.22
C LYS A 108 -1.83 11.67 8.59
N ASN A 109 -1.98 12.22 7.42
CA ASN A 109 -0.93 12.94 6.70
C ASN A 109 0.37 12.14 6.48
N TYR A 110 0.26 10.86 6.15
CA TYR A 110 1.41 9.98 5.88
C TYR A 110 1.81 9.93 4.40
N ILE A 111 0.88 10.26 3.49
CA ILE A 111 1.09 10.23 2.04
C ILE A 111 0.59 11.52 1.40
N ALA A 112 1.01 11.80 0.16
CA ALA A 112 0.42 12.85 -0.65
C ALA A 112 -1.04 12.53 -0.99
N HIS A 113 -1.80 13.54 -1.40
CA HIS A 113 -3.16 13.35 -1.93
C HIS A 113 -3.16 12.42 -3.14
N ASP A 114 -4.17 11.57 -3.23
CA ASP A 114 -4.39 10.67 -4.34
C ASP A 114 -5.89 10.56 -4.66
N ASP A 115 -6.21 10.69 -5.93
CA ASP A 115 -7.58 10.49 -6.43
C ASP A 115 -7.83 8.99 -6.65
N ILE A 116 -8.76 8.44 -5.87
CA ILE A 116 -9.13 7.03 -5.99
C ILE A 116 -10.11 6.88 -7.15
N PRO A 117 -9.79 6.09 -8.19
CA PRO A 117 -10.71 5.86 -9.28
C PRO A 117 -12.04 5.25 -8.80
N PRO A 118 -13.20 5.68 -9.37
CA PRO A 118 -14.51 5.17 -8.97
C PRO A 118 -14.64 3.64 -9.05
N GLU A 119 -14.01 3.01 -10.03
CA GLU A 119 -14.00 1.55 -10.18
C GLU A 119 -13.27 0.85 -9.03
N VAL A 120 -12.21 1.45 -8.49
CA VAL A 120 -11.48 0.93 -7.32
C VAL A 120 -12.35 1.05 -6.07
N GLN A 121 -13.04 2.17 -5.91
CA GLN A 121 -13.98 2.38 -4.81
C GLN A 121 -15.11 1.35 -4.87
N ALA A 122 -15.72 1.14 -6.03
CA ALA A 122 -16.80 0.17 -6.24
C ALA A 122 -16.32 -1.28 -6.00
N ALA A 123 -15.10 -1.62 -6.41
CA ALA A 123 -14.51 -2.93 -6.14
C ALA A 123 -14.31 -3.16 -4.64
N PHE A 124 -13.83 -2.15 -3.91
CA PHE A 124 -13.66 -2.21 -2.47
C PHE A 124 -14.99 -2.43 -1.75
N GLU A 125 -16.05 -1.71 -2.12
CA GLU A 125 -17.38 -1.85 -1.52
C GLU A 125 -17.97 -3.25 -1.73
N ARG A 126 -17.77 -3.84 -2.92
CA ARG A 126 -18.17 -5.24 -3.18
C ARG A 126 -17.40 -6.23 -2.32
N LEU A 127 -16.10 -6.06 -2.19
CA LEU A 127 -15.28 -6.90 -1.31
C LEU A 127 -15.68 -6.75 0.15
N GLN A 128 -15.98 -5.52 0.58
CA GLN A 128 -16.43 -5.24 1.95
C GLN A 128 -17.75 -5.92 2.28
N ALA A 129 -18.68 -6.01 1.31
CA ALA A 129 -19.95 -6.72 1.48
C ALA A 129 -19.75 -8.22 1.71
N VAL A 130 -18.72 -8.83 1.10
CA VAL A 130 -18.43 -10.28 1.21
C VAL A 130 -17.56 -10.59 2.44
N TYR A 131 -16.48 -9.84 2.63
CA TYR A 131 -15.47 -10.12 3.68
C TYR A 131 -15.76 -9.39 5.00
N GLY A 132 -16.72 -8.49 5.00
CA GLY A 132 -17.08 -7.71 6.18
C GLY A 132 -15.95 -6.80 6.66
N THR A 133 -15.97 -6.56 7.97
CA THR A 133 -14.98 -5.70 8.64
C THR A 133 -13.84 -6.49 9.29
N GLN A 134 -13.40 -7.58 8.70
CA GLN A 134 -12.24 -8.34 9.19
C GLN A 134 -10.96 -7.49 9.01
N THR A 135 -10.86 -6.48 9.86
CA THR A 135 -9.73 -5.57 9.83
C THR A 135 -8.62 -6.12 10.70
N ARG A 136 -7.42 -6.14 10.16
CA ARG A 136 -6.23 -6.41 10.95
C ARG A 136 -6.13 -5.39 12.10
N ALA A 137 -6.09 -5.87 13.33
CA ALA A 137 -5.77 -5.02 14.47
C ALA A 137 -4.39 -4.36 14.26
N ALA A 138 -4.30 -3.07 14.55
CA ALA A 138 -3.01 -2.38 14.48
C ALA A 138 -2.03 -3.05 15.46
N ASN A 139 -0.86 -3.42 14.96
CA ASN A 139 0.19 -3.95 15.84
C ASN A 139 1.01 -2.78 16.38
N PRO A 140 1.03 -2.54 17.69
CA PRO A 140 1.77 -1.44 18.31
C PRO A 140 3.27 -1.45 17.99
N LEU A 141 3.84 -2.64 17.74
CA LEU A 141 5.27 -2.79 17.38
C LEU A 141 5.63 -2.13 16.03
N TYR A 142 4.63 -1.86 15.18
CA TYR A 142 4.82 -1.22 13.87
C TYR A 142 4.24 0.20 13.82
N ALA A 143 3.88 0.75 14.97
CA ALA A 143 3.51 2.16 15.04
C ALA A 143 4.72 3.03 14.70
N SER A 144 4.50 4.06 13.88
CA SER A 144 5.52 5.09 13.64
C SER A 144 5.81 5.80 14.95
N LYS A 145 7.07 5.88 15.32
CA LYS A 145 7.53 6.70 16.44
C LYS A 145 7.63 8.14 15.99
#